data_ad8aca3aaf5e1de0d74e24bb047a02be
#
_entry.id   ad8aca3aaf5e1de0d74e24bb047a02be
#
_cell.length_a   1.000
_cell.length_b   1.000
_cell.length_c   1.000
_cell.angle_alpha   90.00
_cell.angle_beta   90.00
_cell.angle_gamma   90.00
#
_symmetry.space_group_name_H-M   'P 1'
#
loop_
_entity.id
_entity.type
_entity.pdbx_description
1 polymer ?
#
loop_
_entity_poly.entity_id
_entity_poly.type
_entity_poly.pdbx_seq_one_letter_code
_entity_poly.pdbx_strand_id
1 'polypeptide(L)'
;MRQQACRKGEEMKFIETLREGEKVGDIYLCKYRQAAVTKNGKAYENVILQDKTGTIDAKIWDPDSQGIDDFAVLDYVDVVGDVTNFQGALQLNIKRARRAREGEYNPQDYLPVSERDIEEMYGELMDYVEKIENEHLKKLTELYFKDNEAFIKAFKFHSAAKSVHHGFVGGL
;
A
#
# COMPACT_ATOMS: atom_id res chain seq x y z
N MET A 1 -13.69 -24.22 14.53
CA MET A 1 -14.02 -22.81 14.37
C MET A 1 -13.18 -21.99 15.34
N ARG A 2 -12.05 -21.43 14.91
CA ARG A 2 -11.30 -20.45 15.71
C ARG A 2 -11.47 -19.10 15.01
N GLN A 3 -12.30 -18.24 15.58
CA GLN A 3 -12.41 -16.85 15.22
C GLN A 3 -11.04 -16.21 15.46
N GLN A 4 -10.35 -15.85 14.39
CA GLN A 4 -9.20 -14.98 14.46
C GLN A 4 -9.71 -13.56 14.67
N ALA A 5 -9.49 -13.07 15.88
CA ALA A 5 -9.83 -11.72 16.30
C ALA A 5 -9.14 -10.71 15.37
N CYS A 6 -9.92 -9.82 14.80
CA CYS A 6 -9.49 -8.54 14.27
C CYS A 6 -8.54 -7.90 15.30
N ARG A 7 -7.31 -7.57 14.92
CA ARG A 7 -6.37 -6.80 15.75
C ARG A 7 -6.94 -5.37 15.93
N LYS A 8 -7.86 -5.22 16.87
CA LYS A 8 -8.33 -3.92 17.33
C LYS A 8 -7.31 -3.40 18.34
N GLY A 9 -6.55 -2.36 17.95
CA GLY A 9 -5.87 -1.49 18.91
C GLY A 9 -4.35 -1.47 18.95
N GLU A 10 -3.63 -2.15 18.05
CA GLU A 10 -2.20 -1.87 17.88
C GLU A 10 -2.01 -0.87 16.75
N GLU A 11 -1.37 0.23 17.05
CA GLU A 11 -1.00 1.28 16.10
C GLU A 11 -0.01 0.69 15.09
N MET A 12 -0.25 0.91 13.78
CA MET A 12 0.62 0.43 12.71
C MET A 12 2.06 0.89 12.92
N LYS A 13 3.02 -0.01 12.81
CA LYS A 13 4.44 0.32 12.86
C LYS A 13 4.92 0.83 11.51
N PHE A 14 5.07 2.14 11.40
CA PHE A 14 5.61 2.76 10.20
C PHE A 14 7.10 2.50 10.00
N ILE A 15 7.52 2.41 8.73
CA ILE A 15 8.90 2.07 8.33
C ILE A 15 9.92 3.02 8.96
N GLU A 16 9.63 4.33 9.04
CA GLU A 16 10.50 5.33 9.66
C GLU A 16 10.76 5.08 11.15
N THR A 17 9.84 4.38 11.83
CA THR A 17 9.95 4.09 13.27
C THR A 17 10.69 2.79 13.58
N LEU A 18 10.94 1.96 12.55
CA LEU A 18 11.57 0.65 12.73
C LEU A 18 13.02 0.78 13.18
N ARG A 19 13.44 -0.12 14.08
CA ARG A 19 14.79 -0.19 14.61
C ARG A 19 15.37 -1.59 14.47
N GLU A 20 16.70 -1.66 14.39
CA GLU A 20 17.42 -2.93 14.36
C GLU A 20 17.08 -3.79 15.59
N GLY A 21 16.85 -5.08 15.36
CA GLY A 21 16.50 -6.06 16.40
C GLY A 21 15.01 -6.13 16.72
N GLU A 22 14.17 -5.24 16.15
CA GLU A 22 12.73 -5.30 16.37
C GLU A 22 12.08 -6.44 15.62
N LYS A 23 10.99 -6.96 16.20
CA LYS A 23 10.05 -7.84 15.50
C LYS A 23 8.90 -6.99 14.94
N VAL A 24 8.62 -7.22 13.67
CA VAL A 24 7.53 -6.57 12.95
C VAL A 24 6.45 -7.60 12.63
N GLY A 25 5.22 -7.22 12.82
CA GLY A 25 4.04 -7.99 12.45
C GLY A 25 2.96 -7.04 11.99
N ASP A 26 3.08 -6.53 10.75
CA ASP A 26 2.20 -5.49 10.23
C ASP A 26 1.96 -5.64 8.72
N ILE A 27 1.05 -4.84 8.17
CA ILE A 27 0.75 -4.85 6.74
C ILE A 27 1.56 -3.76 6.05
N TYR A 28 2.15 -4.09 4.90
CA TYR A 28 2.86 -3.15 4.02
C TYR A 28 2.48 -3.37 2.56
N LEU A 29 2.65 -2.35 1.73
CA LEU A 29 2.47 -2.46 0.28
C LEU A 29 3.71 -3.09 -0.35
N CYS A 30 3.55 -4.17 -1.10
CA CYS A 30 4.62 -4.77 -1.88
C CYS A 30 4.92 -3.93 -3.12
N LYS A 31 5.98 -3.13 -3.10
CA LYS A 31 6.38 -2.30 -4.25
C LYS A 31 7.15 -3.08 -5.30
N TYR A 32 7.91 -4.07 -4.86
CA TYR A 32 8.77 -4.88 -5.73
C TYR A 32 8.93 -6.27 -5.14
N ARG A 33 8.97 -7.29 -6.01
CA ARG A 33 9.25 -8.69 -5.65
C ARG A 33 10.02 -9.35 -6.78
N GLN A 34 11.13 -9.98 -6.47
CA GLN A 34 11.94 -10.69 -7.44
C GLN A 34 12.61 -11.91 -6.81
N ALA A 35 12.42 -13.06 -7.44
CA ALA A 35 13.15 -14.28 -7.10
C ALA A 35 14.64 -14.13 -7.47
N ALA A 36 15.50 -14.66 -6.63
CA ALA A 36 16.93 -14.66 -6.78
C ALA A 36 17.54 -15.94 -6.21
N VAL A 37 18.80 -16.19 -6.52
CA VAL A 37 19.52 -17.37 -6.05
C VAL A 37 20.83 -16.93 -5.40
N THR A 38 21.12 -17.46 -4.22
CA THR A 38 22.39 -17.22 -3.54
C THR A 38 23.55 -17.89 -4.27
N LYS A 39 24.79 -17.52 -3.96
CA LYS A 39 26.01 -18.16 -4.51
C LYS A 39 26.04 -19.68 -4.26
N ASN A 40 25.35 -20.16 -3.24
CA ASN A 40 25.25 -21.58 -2.88
C ASN A 40 24.04 -22.28 -3.51
N GLY A 41 23.35 -21.64 -4.46
CA GLY A 41 22.20 -22.22 -5.15
C GLY A 41 20.87 -22.19 -4.37
N LYS A 42 20.82 -21.55 -3.19
CA LYS A 42 19.58 -21.45 -2.40
C LYS A 42 18.70 -20.32 -2.96
N ALA A 43 17.45 -20.63 -3.24
CA ALA A 43 16.47 -19.65 -3.66
C ALA A 43 16.12 -18.69 -2.50
N TYR A 44 15.92 -17.43 -2.84
CA TYR A 44 15.40 -16.42 -1.95
C TYR A 44 14.66 -15.35 -2.77
N GLU A 45 13.92 -14.49 -2.13
CA GLU A 45 13.25 -13.38 -2.80
C GLU A 45 13.70 -12.04 -2.22
N ASN A 46 13.91 -11.09 -3.14
CA ASN A 46 14.05 -9.68 -2.83
C ASN A 46 12.69 -9.04 -2.87
N VAL A 47 12.33 -8.34 -1.82
CA VAL A 47 11.07 -7.62 -1.70
C VAL A 47 11.37 -6.19 -1.28
N ILE A 48 10.67 -5.22 -1.84
CA ILE A 48 10.63 -3.85 -1.32
C ILE A 48 9.23 -3.61 -0.79
N LEU A 49 9.15 -3.31 0.48
CA LEU A 49 7.90 -2.94 1.16
C LEU A 49 7.82 -1.44 1.31
N GLN A 50 6.61 -0.90 1.25
CA GLN A 50 6.33 0.53 1.32
C GLN A 50 5.18 0.81 2.29
N ASP A 51 5.32 1.92 3.01
CA ASP A 51 4.21 2.64 3.64
C ASP A 51 4.29 4.14 3.30
N LYS A 52 3.45 4.96 3.89
CA LYS A 52 3.44 6.43 3.64
C LYS A 52 4.71 7.14 4.09
N THR A 53 5.51 6.52 4.98
CA THR A 53 6.72 7.12 5.55
C THR A 53 7.98 6.77 4.77
N GLY A 54 7.94 5.69 3.97
CA GLY A 54 9.09 5.29 3.16
C GLY A 54 9.03 3.86 2.62
N THR A 55 10.21 3.35 2.31
CA THR A 55 10.40 1.99 1.81
C THR A 55 11.47 1.26 2.63
N ILE A 56 11.34 -0.05 2.75
CA ILE A 56 12.34 -0.92 3.38
C ILE A 56 12.62 -2.12 2.48
N ASP A 57 13.92 -2.45 2.35
CA ASP A 57 14.33 -3.69 1.72
C ASP A 57 13.95 -4.88 2.61
N ALA A 58 13.43 -5.93 2.01
CA ALA A 58 13.05 -7.14 2.68
C ALA A 58 13.56 -8.39 1.96
N LYS A 59 13.78 -9.45 2.71
CA LYS A 59 14.22 -10.76 2.20
C LYS A 59 13.31 -11.87 2.69
N ILE A 60 12.96 -12.76 1.78
CA ILE A 60 12.35 -14.06 2.07
C ILE A 60 13.39 -15.12 1.76
N TRP A 61 14.03 -15.67 2.80
CA TRP A 61 15.15 -16.62 2.63
C TRP A 61 14.71 -18.04 2.31
N ASP A 62 13.44 -18.35 2.47
CA ASP A 62 12.83 -19.65 2.18
C ASP A 62 11.42 -19.44 1.61
N PRO A 63 11.31 -19.11 0.30
CA PRO A 63 10.03 -18.78 -0.32
C PRO A 63 9.00 -19.93 -0.30
N ASP A 64 9.49 -21.17 -0.26
CA ASP A 64 8.65 -22.37 -0.25
C ASP A 64 8.24 -22.82 1.16
N SER A 65 8.62 -22.05 2.20
CA SER A 65 8.29 -22.40 3.59
C SER A 65 6.82 -22.23 3.91
N GLN A 66 6.32 -23.06 4.83
CA GLN A 66 4.98 -22.92 5.38
C GLN A 66 4.85 -21.59 6.12
N GLY A 67 4.07 -20.66 5.58
CA GLY A 67 3.87 -19.32 6.14
C GLY A 67 4.22 -18.20 5.16
N ILE A 68 4.75 -18.54 4.00
CA ILE A 68 4.87 -17.64 2.86
C ILE A 68 3.78 -18.01 1.87
N ASP A 69 2.72 -17.23 1.85
CA ASP A 69 1.64 -17.36 0.86
C ASP A 69 2.01 -16.60 -0.42
N ASP A 70 1.33 -16.89 -1.51
CA ASP A 70 1.53 -16.17 -2.76
C ASP A 70 0.93 -14.76 -2.70
N PHE A 71 1.70 -13.78 -3.15
CA PHE A 71 1.30 -12.39 -3.31
C PHE A 71 2.03 -11.74 -4.49
N ALA A 72 1.48 -10.69 -5.05
CA ALA A 72 2.04 -10.00 -6.19
C ALA A 72 2.55 -8.59 -5.82
N VAL A 73 3.27 -7.99 -6.76
CA VAL A 73 3.61 -6.55 -6.70
C VAL A 73 2.30 -5.75 -6.68
N LEU A 74 2.25 -4.76 -5.81
CA LEU A 74 1.10 -3.90 -5.48
C LEU A 74 0.01 -4.58 -4.63
N ASP A 75 0.23 -5.79 -4.12
CA ASP A 75 -0.60 -6.33 -3.06
C ASP A 75 -0.22 -5.71 -1.71
N TYR A 76 -1.21 -5.58 -0.83
CA TYR A 76 -0.99 -5.33 0.59
C TYR A 76 -0.69 -6.67 1.26
N VAL A 77 0.42 -6.74 1.96
CA VAL A 77 0.98 -7.98 2.49
C VAL A 77 1.15 -7.87 4.01
N ASP A 78 0.47 -8.75 4.74
CA ASP A 78 0.67 -8.92 6.18
C ASP A 78 1.95 -9.74 6.37
N VAL A 79 2.97 -9.11 6.92
CA VAL A 79 4.29 -9.71 7.10
C VAL A 79 4.65 -9.84 8.56
N VAL A 80 5.35 -10.93 8.89
CA VAL A 80 6.00 -11.10 10.20
C VAL A 80 7.48 -11.36 9.95
N GLY A 81 8.34 -10.58 10.61
CA GLY A 81 9.77 -10.70 10.41
C GLY A 81 10.59 -9.98 11.49
N ASP A 82 11.89 -10.01 11.31
CA ASP A 82 12.85 -9.34 12.18
C ASP A 82 13.59 -8.26 11.40
N VAL A 83 13.71 -7.07 11.98
CA VAL A 83 14.49 -5.97 11.39
C VAL A 83 15.96 -6.20 11.71
N THR A 84 16.80 -6.19 10.68
CA THR A 84 18.24 -6.34 10.78
C THR A 84 18.95 -5.18 10.11
N ASN A 85 20.22 -4.99 10.40
CA ASN A 85 21.06 -4.03 9.70
C ASN A 85 21.94 -4.78 8.70
N PHE A 86 21.90 -4.38 7.45
CA PHE A 86 22.77 -4.88 6.41
C PHE A 86 23.49 -3.73 5.72
N GLN A 87 24.81 -3.67 5.86
CA GLN A 87 25.67 -2.62 5.28
C GLN A 87 25.22 -1.18 5.62
N GLY A 88 24.71 -0.98 6.84
CA GLY A 88 24.29 0.34 7.31
C GLY A 88 22.83 0.70 6.96
N ALA A 89 22.10 -0.16 6.27
CA ALA A 89 20.68 0.03 5.97
C ALA A 89 19.82 -1.00 6.72
N LEU A 90 18.62 -0.57 7.15
CA LEU A 90 17.66 -1.50 7.75
C LEU A 90 17.09 -2.42 6.68
N GLN A 91 16.95 -3.70 7.02
CA GLN A 91 16.39 -4.73 6.17
C GLN A 91 15.45 -5.62 6.99
N LEU A 92 14.31 -5.97 6.44
CA LEU A 92 13.34 -6.85 7.07
C LEU A 92 13.54 -8.30 6.59
N ASN A 93 13.87 -9.21 7.50
CA ASN A 93 13.88 -10.64 7.23
C ASN A 93 12.49 -11.23 7.46
N ILE A 94 11.75 -11.45 6.38
CA ILE A 94 10.38 -11.95 6.41
C ILE A 94 10.39 -13.44 6.72
N LYS A 95 9.62 -13.85 7.73
CA LYS A 95 9.42 -15.24 8.15
C LYS A 95 8.03 -15.74 7.78
N ARG A 96 7.06 -14.84 7.69
CA ARG A 96 5.68 -15.11 7.29
C ARG A 96 5.19 -13.95 6.45
N ALA A 97 4.48 -14.27 5.38
CA ALA A 97 3.84 -13.29 4.51
C ALA A 97 2.54 -13.88 4.00
N ARG A 98 1.49 -13.10 4.03
CA ARG A 98 0.22 -13.42 3.37
C ARG A 98 -0.37 -12.18 2.74
N ARG A 99 -1.14 -12.36 1.69
CA ARG A 99 -1.94 -11.25 1.15
C ARG A 99 -2.95 -10.78 2.19
N ALA A 100 -2.99 -9.49 2.45
CA ALA A 100 -4.00 -8.88 3.31
C ALA A 100 -5.36 -8.87 2.61
N ARG A 101 -6.42 -8.99 3.40
CA ARG A 101 -7.80 -8.93 2.91
C ARG A 101 -8.30 -7.51 2.90
N GLU A 102 -9.25 -7.23 2.03
CA GLU A 102 -9.94 -5.95 2.03
C GLU A 102 -10.57 -5.67 3.41
N GLY A 103 -10.32 -4.46 3.93
CA GLY A 103 -10.76 -4.06 5.28
C GLY A 103 -9.75 -4.34 6.40
N GLU A 104 -8.65 -5.07 6.16
CA GLU A 104 -7.55 -5.24 7.13
C GLU A 104 -6.57 -4.07 7.13
N TYR A 105 -6.61 -3.20 6.12
CA TYR A 105 -5.69 -2.08 5.94
C TYR A 105 -6.42 -0.82 5.46
N ASN A 106 -5.80 0.34 5.68
CA ASN A 106 -6.24 1.61 5.13
C ASN A 106 -5.24 2.06 4.06
N PRO A 107 -5.63 2.19 2.77
CA PRO A 107 -4.71 2.58 1.69
C PRO A 107 -3.93 3.87 1.94
N GLN A 108 -4.46 4.80 2.73
CA GLN A 108 -3.81 6.06 3.10
C GLN A 108 -2.53 5.87 3.93
N ASP A 109 -2.35 4.70 4.54
CA ASP A 109 -1.16 4.41 5.35
C ASP A 109 0.01 3.87 4.52
N TYR A 110 -0.19 3.60 3.23
CA TYR A 110 0.83 2.94 2.37
C TYR A 110 1.26 3.76 1.16
N LEU A 111 0.43 4.69 0.74
CA LEU A 111 0.73 5.57 -0.39
C LEU A 111 0.96 6.98 0.12
N PRO A 112 1.88 7.73 -0.47
CA PRO A 112 1.98 9.14 -0.18
C PRO A 112 0.61 9.78 -0.42
N VAL A 113 0.20 10.63 0.49
CA VAL A 113 -1.05 11.40 0.38
C VAL A 113 -0.69 12.75 -0.24
N SER A 114 -1.62 13.33 -1.01
CA SER A 114 -1.47 14.71 -1.51
C SER A 114 -1.20 15.68 -0.35
N GLU A 115 -0.30 16.63 -0.54
CA GLU A 115 -0.07 17.73 0.40
C GLU A 115 -1.28 18.69 0.48
N ARG A 116 -2.09 18.70 -0.57
CA ARG A 116 -3.33 19.48 -0.63
C ARG A 116 -4.49 18.71 -0.01
N ASP A 117 -5.42 19.44 0.59
CA ASP A 117 -6.67 18.88 1.10
C ASP A 117 -7.51 18.29 -0.04
N ILE A 118 -7.92 17.02 0.14
CA ILE A 118 -8.66 16.27 -0.89
C ILE A 118 -10.04 16.88 -1.15
N GLU A 119 -10.69 17.40 -0.11
CA GLU A 119 -12.02 18.01 -0.26
C GLU A 119 -11.93 19.35 -0.99
N GLU A 120 -10.87 20.12 -0.74
CA GLU A 120 -10.61 21.37 -1.47
C GLU A 120 -10.37 21.09 -2.97
N MET A 121 -9.51 20.11 -3.29
CA MET A 121 -9.25 19.71 -4.68
C MET A 121 -10.51 19.17 -5.37
N TYR A 122 -11.33 18.44 -4.62
CA TYR A 122 -12.60 17.94 -5.15
C TYR A 122 -13.59 19.07 -5.41
N GLY A 123 -13.62 20.09 -4.56
CA GLY A 123 -14.39 21.32 -4.79
C GLY A 123 -13.98 22.03 -6.08
N GLU A 124 -12.67 22.20 -6.31
CA GLU A 124 -12.14 22.76 -7.55
C GLU A 124 -12.58 21.94 -8.79
N LEU A 125 -12.53 20.61 -8.70
CA LEU A 125 -13.01 19.73 -9.75
C LEU A 125 -14.48 19.98 -10.06
N MET A 126 -15.33 20.13 -9.04
CA MET A 126 -16.75 20.42 -9.21
C MET A 126 -16.99 21.77 -9.86
N ASP A 127 -16.17 22.78 -9.55
CA ASP A 127 -16.21 24.09 -10.25
C ASP A 127 -15.91 23.95 -11.76
N TYR A 128 -15.00 23.03 -12.14
CA TYR A 128 -14.77 22.73 -13.56
C TYR A 128 -15.95 22.00 -14.20
N VAL A 129 -16.56 21.06 -13.50
CA VAL A 129 -17.76 20.35 -13.97
C VAL A 129 -18.90 21.33 -14.26
N GLU A 130 -19.10 22.32 -13.39
CA GLU A 130 -20.14 23.33 -13.57
C GLU A 130 -19.91 24.23 -14.80
N LYS A 131 -18.67 24.45 -15.20
CA LYS A 131 -18.30 25.24 -16.38
C LYS A 131 -18.45 24.49 -17.70
N ILE A 132 -18.81 23.20 -17.70
CA ILE A 132 -19.03 22.44 -18.94
C ILE A 132 -20.28 22.96 -19.64
N GLU A 133 -20.10 23.52 -20.85
CA GLU A 133 -21.18 24.10 -21.64
C GLU A 133 -22.04 23.05 -22.34
N ASN A 134 -21.44 21.90 -22.72
CA ASN A 134 -22.18 20.83 -23.37
C ASN A 134 -23.05 20.09 -22.39
N GLU A 135 -24.38 20.21 -22.52
CA GLU A 135 -25.35 19.62 -21.59
C GLU A 135 -25.23 18.10 -21.42
N HIS A 136 -24.89 17.36 -22.48
CA HIS A 136 -24.73 15.90 -22.40
C HIS A 136 -23.47 15.50 -21.67
N LEU A 137 -22.36 16.20 -21.90
CA LEU A 137 -21.12 15.97 -21.17
C LEU A 137 -21.25 16.39 -19.70
N LYS A 138 -21.89 17.53 -19.44
CA LYS A 138 -22.15 17.98 -18.07
C LYS A 138 -22.96 16.95 -17.30
N LYS A 139 -24.08 16.50 -17.85
CA LYS A 139 -24.93 15.49 -17.20
C LYS A 139 -24.19 14.16 -16.98
N LEU A 140 -23.39 13.72 -17.95
CA LEU A 140 -22.57 12.51 -17.77
C LEU A 140 -21.56 12.67 -16.64
N THR A 141 -20.88 13.80 -16.56
CA THR A 141 -19.89 14.09 -15.54
C THR A 141 -20.52 14.21 -14.15
N GLU A 142 -21.66 14.89 -14.05
CA GLU A 142 -22.43 15.00 -12.81
C GLU A 142 -22.87 13.62 -12.29
N LEU A 143 -23.30 12.71 -13.18
CA LEU A 143 -23.70 11.36 -12.80
C LEU A 143 -22.58 10.60 -12.08
N TYR A 144 -21.32 10.80 -12.45
CA TYR A 144 -20.18 10.17 -11.80
C TYR A 144 -19.71 10.93 -10.56
N PHE A 145 -19.56 12.24 -10.67
CA PHE A 145 -18.90 13.07 -9.66
C PHE A 145 -19.85 13.77 -8.69
N LYS A 146 -21.16 13.64 -8.84
CA LYS A 146 -22.16 14.25 -7.95
C LYS A 146 -23.15 13.23 -7.41
N ASP A 147 -23.61 12.32 -8.25
CA ASP A 147 -24.70 11.42 -7.91
C ASP A 147 -24.24 9.99 -7.54
N ASN A 148 -22.96 9.65 -7.72
CA ASN A 148 -22.42 8.32 -7.44
C ASN A 148 -21.45 8.34 -6.25
N GLU A 149 -21.97 8.18 -5.04
CA GLU A 149 -21.17 8.19 -3.81
C GLU A 149 -20.04 7.15 -3.80
N ALA A 150 -20.29 5.95 -4.32
CA ALA A 150 -19.27 4.89 -4.38
C ALA A 150 -18.11 5.27 -5.29
N PHE A 151 -18.41 5.86 -6.47
CA PHE A 151 -17.39 6.37 -7.37
C PHE A 151 -16.63 7.54 -6.77
N ILE A 152 -17.33 8.50 -6.16
CA ILE A 152 -16.72 9.67 -5.52
C ILE A 152 -15.73 9.22 -4.44
N LYS A 153 -16.15 8.30 -3.59
CA LYS A 153 -15.28 7.74 -2.55
C LYS A 153 -14.06 7.05 -3.14
N ALA A 154 -14.25 6.20 -4.14
CA ALA A 154 -13.14 5.54 -4.82
C ALA A 154 -12.19 6.55 -5.47
N PHE A 155 -12.72 7.54 -6.19
CA PHE A 155 -11.94 8.57 -6.87
C PHE A 155 -11.08 9.39 -5.91
N LYS A 156 -11.61 9.80 -4.75
CA LYS A 156 -10.88 10.56 -3.74
C LYS A 156 -9.76 9.77 -3.07
N PHE A 157 -9.90 8.46 -2.92
CA PHE A 157 -9.02 7.64 -2.10
C PHE A 157 -8.20 6.61 -2.88
N HIS A 158 -8.40 6.47 -4.18
CA HIS A 158 -7.53 5.65 -5.02
C HIS A 158 -6.41 6.50 -5.64
N SER A 159 -5.27 5.83 -5.85
CA SER A 159 -4.16 6.42 -6.59
C SER A 159 -4.53 6.53 -8.07
N ALA A 160 -4.28 7.68 -8.68
CA ALA A 160 -4.52 7.90 -10.11
C ALA A 160 -3.53 7.14 -11.00
N ALA A 161 -2.37 6.72 -10.47
CA ALA A 161 -1.37 5.97 -11.21
C ALA A 161 -0.67 4.92 -10.32
N LYS A 162 -0.18 3.86 -10.93
CA LYS A 162 0.55 2.78 -10.23
C LYS A 162 1.93 3.20 -9.75
N SER A 163 2.56 4.14 -10.42
CA SER A 163 3.89 4.65 -10.06
C SER A 163 4.20 5.94 -10.82
N VAL A 164 5.18 6.70 -10.33
CA VAL A 164 5.82 7.88 -10.89
C VAL A 164 5.01 9.15 -10.64
N HIS A 165 4.25 9.69 -11.57
CA HIS A 165 3.44 10.89 -11.34
C HIS A 165 2.03 10.50 -10.87
N HIS A 166 1.49 11.21 -9.89
CA HIS A 166 0.16 10.95 -9.31
C HIS A 166 -0.02 9.55 -8.67
N GLY A 167 1.10 8.90 -8.27
CA GLY A 167 1.08 7.64 -7.55
C GLY A 167 0.77 7.78 -6.04
N PHE A 168 0.03 8.81 -5.65
CA PHE A 168 -0.39 9.09 -4.28
C PHE A 168 -1.91 9.13 -4.15
N VAL A 169 -2.41 8.90 -2.96
CA VAL A 169 -3.85 8.99 -2.66
C VAL A 169 -4.30 10.44 -2.76
N GLY A 170 -5.42 10.68 -3.44
CA GLY A 170 -5.89 12.04 -3.68
C GLY A 170 -5.04 12.77 -4.73
N GLY A 171 -4.51 12.07 -5.70
CA GLY A 171 -3.84 12.64 -6.87
C GLY A 171 -4.81 13.21 -7.89
N LEU A 172 -5.69 14.09 -7.42
CA LEU A 172 -6.67 14.82 -8.23
C LEU A 172 -6.03 15.87 -9.11
#